data_e40805cf656b5ec99b5cfb0911b872a5
#
_entry.id   e40805cf656b5ec99b5cfb0911b872a5
#
_cell.length_a   1.000
_cell.length_b   1.000
_cell.length_c   1.000
_cell.angle_alpha   90.00
_cell.angle_beta   90.00
_cell.angle_gamma   90.00
#
_symmetry.space_group_name_H-M   'P 1'
#
loop_
_entity.id
_entity.type
_entity.pdbx_description
1 polymer ?
#
loop_
_entity_poly.entity_id
_entity_poly.type
_entity_poly.pdbx_seq_one_letter_code
_entity_poly.pdbx_strand_id
1 'polypeptide(L)'
;MTGAIEMPPAHRRTPAGRIRARGAGVPFVGRPGEWNAITDVAGVEVGYRTLIRGEGPLVVGEGPVRTGVTALFPRGRARPNAAAWAGYFSMSGNGEMSGMALVEERGRFDGPITITNTHSCGLARDVTARWLFEHLGDGDKADQPFWLPVAAETYDGSLNDINGHHVKAEDVIAAFEDARSGPIEEGGVGGGTGMRCFEFKGGSGTASRLVDYAGETFTAGAFVQSNFGRRHQLKIAGAPVGVALPLEADAGGENGSIIGVVATDAPMAPHQLKRIARRAAYGISACGGTAGNESGDLFLAFSTANPEAVEAHGGIVTARLLGEEAMSRFYEATIHAVEEAIINSLFANETMTGRDGFTAPG
;
A
#
# COMPACT_ATOMS: atom_id res chain seq x y z
N MET A 1 0.69 40.58 6.00
CA MET A 1 0.45 39.85 4.76
C MET A 1 1.15 38.51 4.91
N THR A 2 0.41 37.47 5.31
CA THR A 2 0.91 36.11 5.35
C THR A 2 0.92 35.62 3.88
N GLY A 3 2.10 35.58 3.26
CA GLY A 3 2.26 34.97 1.94
C GLY A 3 1.68 33.56 2.00
N ALA A 4 0.76 33.24 1.13
CA ALA A 4 0.26 31.88 0.99
C ALA A 4 1.46 31.00 0.66
N ILE A 5 1.82 30.06 1.55
CA ILE A 5 2.86 29.07 1.29
C ILE A 5 2.35 28.26 0.10
N GLU A 6 3.04 28.38 -1.03
CA GLU A 6 2.67 27.62 -2.23
C GLU A 6 2.81 26.12 -1.94
N MET A 7 1.73 25.37 -2.19
CA MET A 7 1.72 23.92 -1.99
C MET A 7 2.77 23.26 -2.89
N PRO A 8 3.64 22.37 -2.36
CA PRO A 8 4.65 21.67 -3.16
C PRO A 8 4.05 20.94 -4.37
N PRO A 9 4.75 20.88 -5.50
CA PRO A 9 4.27 20.19 -6.70
C PRO A 9 3.88 18.73 -6.45
N ALA A 10 4.66 17.99 -5.65
CA ALA A 10 4.40 16.60 -5.30
C ALA A 10 3.10 16.39 -4.50
N HIS A 11 2.60 17.40 -3.79
CA HIS A 11 1.31 17.32 -3.11
C HIS A 11 0.12 17.53 -4.05
N ARG A 12 0.36 18.13 -5.23
CA ARG A 12 -0.68 18.46 -6.21
C ARG A 12 -0.77 17.45 -7.34
N ARG A 13 0.35 16.85 -7.73
CA ARG A 13 0.44 15.95 -8.88
C ARG A 13 1.41 14.81 -8.62
N THR A 14 1.14 13.65 -9.25
CA THR A 14 2.08 12.54 -9.32
C THR A 14 3.25 12.89 -10.27
N PRO A 15 4.35 12.10 -10.28
CA PRO A 15 5.45 12.29 -11.24
C PRO A 15 5.00 12.33 -12.71
N ALA A 16 4.01 11.52 -13.12
CA ALA A 16 3.42 11.55 -14.46
C ALA A 16 2.44 12.72 -14.70
N GLY A 17 2.27 13.62 -13.72
CA GLY A 17 1.45 14.82 -13.84
C GLY A 17 -0.05 14.62 -13.56
N ARG A 18 -0.49 13.44 -13.14
CA ARG A 18 -1.88 13.18 -12.74
C ARG A 18 -2.22 13.99 -11.49
N ILE A 19 -3.47 14.45 -11.39
CA ILE A 19 -3.89 15.29 -10.26
C ILE A 19 -4.00 14.43 -9.00
N ARG A 20 -3.55 14.95 -7.88
CA ARG A 20 -3.78 14.41 -6.53
C ARG A 20 -4.91 15.18 -5.87
N ALA A 21 -5.56 14.58 -4.88
CA ALA A 21 -6.72 15.17 -4.25
C ALA A 21 -6.47 16.56 -3.64
N ARG A 22 -5.30 16.82 -3.04
CA ARG A 22 -4.91 18.18 -2.61
C ARG A 22 -4.77 19.14 -3.77
N GLY A 23 -4.30 18.66 -4.92
CA GLY A 23 -4.21 19.46 -6.15
C GLY A 23 -5.58 19.87 -6.70
N ALA A 24 -6.62 19.08 -6.42
CA ALA A 24 -8.02 19.40 -6.70
C ALA A 24 -8.70 20.23 -5.58
N GLY A 25 -7.98 20.62 -4.53
CA GLY A 25 -8.49 21.45 -3.46
C GLY A 25 -9.15 20.70 -2.28
N VAL A 26 -8.99 19.38 -2.17
CA VAL A 26 -9.52 18.62 -1.03
C VAL A 26 -8.75 18.97 0.25
N PRO A 27 -9.45 19.40 1.33
CA PRO A 27 -8.81 19.94 2.54
C PRO A 27 -8.50 18.83 3.57
N PHE A 28 -7.47 18.05 3.33
CA PHE A 28 -7.04 17.03 4.30
C PHE A 28 -6.34 17.61 5.51
N VAL A 29 -6.59 17.02 6.66
CA VAL A 29 -6.00 17.39 7.97
C VAL A 29 -4.56 16.88 8.08
N GLY A 30 -3.75 17.62 8.84
CA GLY A 30 -2.37 17.28 9.18
C GLY A 30 -1.34 17.81 8.18
N ARG A 31 -0.09 17.82 8.62
CA ARG A 31 1.07 18.31 7.85
C ARG A 31 1.70 17.15 7.10
N PRO A 32 1.68 17.11 5.76
CA PRO A 32 2.37 16.08 4.99
C PRO A 32 3.89 16.29 5.03
N GLY A 33 4.65 15.21 4.74
CA GLY A 33 6.08 15.28 4.47
C GLY A 33 6.36 15.88 3.09
N GLU A 34 7.60 15.84 2.65
CA GLU A 34 8.08 16.49 1.42
C GLU A 34 7.33 16.00 0.16
N TRP A 35 7.14 14.68 0.04
CA TRP A 35 6.50 14.03 -1.11
C TRP A 35 5.01 13.74 -0.86
N ASN A 36 4.55 13.86 0.38
CA ASN A 36 3.25 13.40 0.83
C ASN A 36 3.01 11.93 0.41
N ALA A 37 3.98 11.07 0.69
CA ALA A 37 4.05 9.68 0.28
C ALA A 37 4.65 8.80 1.39
N ILE A 38 4.46 7.47 1.31
CA ILE A 38 5.09 6.52 2.24
C ILE A 38 6.62 6.62 2.22
N THR A 39 7.18 7.05 1.11
CA THR A 39 8.61 7.29 0.89
C THR A 39 9.17 8.51 1.63
N ASP A 40 8.34 9.31 2.29
CA ASP A 40 8.79 10.31 3.27
C ASP A 40 9.39 9.67 4.53
N VAL A 41 9.06 8.40 4.79
CA VAL A 41 9.72 7.61 5.83
C VAL A 41 11.10 7.19 5.34
N ALA A 42 12.13 7.65 6.02
CA ALA A 42 13.52 7.43 5.61
C ALA A 42 13.84 5.95 5.39
N GLY A 43 14.41 5.66 4.22
CA GLY A 43 14.79 4.32 3.80
C GLY A 43 13.68 3.54 3.08
N VAL A 44 12.44 4.00 3.08
CA VAL A 44 11.37 3.34 2.33
C VAL A 44 11.49 3.65 0.85
N GLU A 45 11.45 2.59 0.03
CA GLU A 45 11.43 2.67 -1.42
C GLU A 45 10.24 1.90 -1.99
N VAL A 46 9.67 2.40 -3.10
CA VAL A 46 8.52 1.77 -3.79
C VAL A 46 8.82 1.66 -5.28
N GLY A 47 8.52 0.50 -5.86
CA GLY A 47 8.66 0.24 -7.28
C GLY A 47 7.44 -0.45 -7.86
N TYR A 48 7.27 -0.31 -9.17
CA TYR A 48 6.10 -0.79 -9.90
C TYR A 48 6.46 -1.55 -11.16
N ARG A 49 5.70 -2.60 -11.43
CA ARG A 49 5.59 -3.20 -12.74
C ARG A 49 4.12 -3.22 -13.17
N THR A 50 3.77 -2.44 -14.19
CA THR A 50 2.41 -2.32 -14.73
C THR A 50 2.29 -3.11 -16.01
N LEU A 51 1.22 -3.92 -16.13
CA LEU A 51 0.91 -4.75 -17.29
C LEU A 51 -0.43 -4.36 -17.88
N ILE A 52 -0.41 -3.70 -19.03
CA ILE A 52 -1.60 -3.30 -19.79
C ILE A 52 -1.42 -3.75 -21.23
N ARG A 53 -2.29 -4.67 -21.70
CA ARG A 53 -2.30 -5.13 -23.10
C ARG A 53 -3.62 -5.77 -23.48
N GLY A 54 -3.92 -5.78 -24.77
CA GLY A 54 -5.12 -6.38 -25.35
C GLY A 54 -6.41 -5.60 -25.03
N GLU A 55 -7.42 -5.83 -25.83
CA GLU A 55 -8.77 -5.25 -25.73
C GLU A 55 -9.80 -6.28 -26.21
N GLY A 56 -11.10 -6.03 -25.95
CA GLY A 56 -12.20 -6.84 -26.43
C GLY A 56 -12.65 -7.94 -25.46
N PRO A 57 -13.23 -9.04 -25.99
CA PRO A 57 -13.74 -10.15 -25.18
C PRO A 57 -12.64 -10.85 -24.39
N LEU A 58 -13.02 -11.42 -23.23
CA LEU A 58 -12.11 -12.23 -22.42
C LEU A 58 -11.74 -13.53 -23.18
N VAL A 59 -10.43 -13.72 -23.37
CA VAL A 59 -9.85 -15.00 -23.78
C VAL A 59 -8.79 -15.40 -22.75
N VAL A 60 -9.09 -16.41 -21.93
CA VAL A 60 -8.20 -16.83 -20.84
C VAL A 60 -6.82 -17.22 -21.37
N GLY A 61 -5.78 -16.62 -20.80
CA GLY A 61 -4.39 -16.78 -21.24
C GLY A 61 -3.93 -15.75 -22.28
N GLU A 62 -4.85 -15.02 -22.92
CA GLU A 62 -4.53 -13.98 -23.90
C GLU A 62 -4.83 -12.56 -23.37
N GLY A 63 -5.93 -12.38 -22.65
CA GLY A 63 -6.32 -11.10 -22.05
C GLY A 63 -7.77 -10.72 -22.32
N PRO A 64 -8.14 -9.43 -22.19
CA PRO A 64 -7.31 -8.23 -21.86
C PRO A 64 -6.59 -8.31 -20.52
N VAL A 65 -5.39 -7.73 -20.45
CA VAL A 65 -4.55 -7.71 -19.25
C VAL A 65 -4.54 -6.31 -18.63
N ARG A 66 -4.93 -6.22 -17.36
CA ARG A 66 -4.92 -5.00 -16.53
C ARG A 66 -4.48 -5.36 -15.12
N THR A 67 -3.17 -5.58 -14.94
CA THR A 67 -2.60 -6.08 -13.69
C THR A 67 -1.19 -5.55 -13.46
N GLY A 68 -0.50 -6.02 -12.44
CA GLY A 68 0.88 -5.67 -12.18
C GLY A 68 1.35 -6.06 -10.79
N VAL A 69 2.51 -5.55 -10.41
CA VAL A 69 3.16 -5.79 -9.12
C VAL A 69 3.65 -4.45 -8.55
N THR A 70 3.38 -4.23 -7.27
CA THR A 70 4.01 -3.18 -6.45
C THR A 70 4.97 -3.83 -5.48
N ALA A 71 6.15 -3.25 -5.31
CA ALA A 71 7.14 -3.64 -4.31
C ALA A 71 7.43 -2.48 -3.36
N LEU A 72 7.46 -2.76 -2.04
CA LEU A 72 7.86 -1.81 -1.01
C LEU A 72 9.04 -2.38 -0.24
N PHE A 73 10.16 -1.66 -0.21
CA PHE A 73 11.32 -1.99 0.60
C PHE A 73 11.31 -1.17 1.88
N PRO A 74 11.29 -1.79 3.06
CA PRO A 74 11.22 -1.06 4.33
C PRO A 74 12.51 -0.30 4.66
N ARG A 75 13.64 -0.74 4.11
CA ARG A 75 14.97 -0.16 4.35
C ARG A 75 15.79 0.02 3.06
N GLY A 76 15.09 0.19 1.94
CA GLY A 76 15.69 0.39 0.62
C GLY A 76 16.24 -0.88 0.00
N ARG A 77 16.35 -0.86 -1.31
CA ARG A 77 16.85 -1.97 -2.13
C ARG A 77 18.32 -2.32 -1.85
N ALA A 78 19.11 -1.37 -1.38
CA ALA A 78 20.51 -1.63 -1.00
C ALA A 78 20.65 -2.58 0.21
N ARG A 79 19.58 -2.79 0.96
CA ARG A 79 19.50 -3.70 2.10
C ARG A 79 18.34 -4.69 1.95
N PRO A 80 18.39 -5.56 0.93
CA PRO A 80 17.24 -6.35 0.50
C PRO A 80 16.70 -7.30 1.58
N ASN A 81 17.56 -7.79 2.46
CA ASN A 81 17.22 -8.72 3.55
C ASN A 81 16.97 -8.02 4.89
N ALA A 82 16.94 -6.68 4.92
CA ALA A 82 16.80 -5.96 6.17
C ALA A 82 15.46 -6.21 6.84
N ALA A 83 15.49 -6.43 8.15
CA ALA A 83 14.31 -6.63 8.98
C ALA A 83 13.69 -5.31 9.43
N ALA A 84 12.37 -5.32 9.66
CA ALA A 84 11.65 -4.25 10.32
C ALA A 84 10.69 -4.79 11.38
N TRP A 85 10.60 -4.13 12.53
CA TRP A 85 9.50 -4.42 13.47
C TRP A 85 8.16 -4.08 12.86
N ALA A 86 7.19 -4.95 13.08
CA ALA A 86 5.89 -4.85 12.46
C ALA A 86 4.75 -5.32 13.36
N GLY A 87 3.54 -4.93 12.97
CA GLY A 87 2.29 -5.41 13.52
C GLY A 87 1.24 -5.50 12.44
N TYR A 88 0.39 -6.49 12.51
CA TYR A 88 -0.62 -6.83 11.53
C TYR A 88 -2.02 -6.72 12.11
N PHE A 89 -3.01 -6.37 11.26
CA PHE A 89 -4.41 -6.37 11.59
C PHE A 89 -5.27 -6.77 10.38
N SER A 90 -6.07 -7.82 10.53
CA SER A 90 -7.13 -8.18 9.58
C SER A 90 -8.44 -7.56 10.07
N MET A 91 -9.02 -6.65 9.27
CA MET A 91 -10.35 -6.10 9.51
C MET A 91 -11.41 -7.02 8.92
N SER A 92 -11.20 -7.51 7.71
CA SER A 92 -11.99 -8.52 7.01
C SER A 92 -11.04 -9.53 6.37
N GLY A 93 -11.33 -10.83 6.49
CA GLY A 93 -10.39 -11.91 6.20
C GLY A 93 -10.54 -12.56 4.82
N ASN A 94 -11.36 -12.01 3.91
CA ASN A 94 -11.54 -12.59 2.58
C ASN A 94 -10.44 -12.12 1.59
N GLY A 95 -9.20 -12.30 1.98
CA GLY A 95 -8.00 -11.91 1.23
C GLY A 95 -6.75 -12.58 1.78
N GLU A 96 -5.62 -12.40 1.10
CA GLU A 96 -4.35 -12.99 1.49
C GLU A 96 -3.26 -11.94 1.71
N MET A 97 -2.55 -12.11 2.83
CA MET A 97 -1.25 -11.48 3.11
C MET A 97 -0.36 -12.53 3.76
N SER A 98 0.62 -13.03 3.03
CA SER A 98 1.52 -14.07 3.52
C SER A 98 2.51 -13.53 4.57
N GLY A 99 3.15 -14.43 5.34
CA GLY A 99 4.13 -14.06 6.37
C GLY A 99 3.54 -13.58 7.69
N MET A 100 2.21 -13.41 7.79
CA MET A 100 1.58 -12.80 8.98
C MET A 100 1.70 -13.65 10.23
N ALA A 101 1.77 -14.97 10.13
CA ALA A 101 2.04 -15.83 11.27
C ALA A 101 3.41 -15.51 11.92
N LEU A 102 4.44 -15.22 11.10
CA LEU A 102 5.75 -14.80 11.59
C LEU A 102 5.70 -13.40 12.23
N VAL A 103 4.96 -12.46 11.62
CA VAL A 103 4.77 -11.11 12.18
C VAL A 103 4.06 -11.18 13.54
N GLU A 104 3.04 -12.01 13.69
CA GLU A 104 2.35 -12.22 14.97
C GLU A 104 3.27 -12.88 16.02
N GLU A 105 4.09 -13.84 15.63
CA GLU A 105 4.99 -14.58 16.53
C GLU A 105 6.22 -13.75 16.94
N ARG A 106 6.87 -13.07 15.98
CA ARG A 106 8.17 -12.40 16.22
C ARG A 106 8.10 -10.88 16.21
N GLY A 107 6.96 -10.29 15.83
CA GLY A 107 6.80 -8.85 15.71
C GLY A 107 7.66 -8.22 14.63
N ARG A 108 8.09 -8.99 13.62
CA ARG A 108 8.95 -8.51 12.52
C ARG A 108 8.69 -9.27 11.23
N PHE A 109 9.13 -8.67 10.11
CA PHE A 109 9.29 -9.34 8.82
C PHE A 109 10.63 -8.95 8.21
N ASP A 110 11.06 -9.67 7.18
CA ASP A 110 12.33 -9.47 6.48
C ASP A 110 12.06 -9.31 4.98
N GLY A 111 12.81 -8.42 4.32
CA GLY A 111 12.75 -8.20 2.87
C GLY A 111 11.61 -7.29 2.40
N PRO A 112 11.37 -7.24 1.08
CA PRO A 112 10.33 -6.42 0.50
C PRO A 112 8.92 -7.00 0.72
N ILE A 113 7.93 -6.09 0.75
CA ILE A 113 6.51 -6.41 0.66
C ILE A 113 6.13 -6.34 -0.82
N THR A 114 5.43 -7.35 -1.33
CA THR A 114 4.85 -7.34 -2.68
C THR A 114 3.34 -7.27 -2.62
N ILE A 115 2.72 -6.49 -3.52
CA ILE A 115 1.26 -6.41 -3.65
C ILE A 115 0.90 -6.58 -5.12
N THR A 116 -0.02 -7.50 -5.43
CA THR A 116 -0.42 -7.84 -6.79
C THR A 116 -1.89 -8.27 -6.86
N ASN A 117 -2.28 -9.09 -7.82
CA ASN A 117 -3.61 -9.67 -7.87
C ASN A 117 -3.69 -11.00 -7.11
N THR A 118 -4.93 -11.46 -6.85
CA THR A 118 -5.24 -12.65 -6.04
C THR A 118 -4.49 -13.91 -6.54
N HIS A 119 -4.48 -14.17 -7.83
CA HIS A 119 -3.88 -15.40 -8.38
C HIS A 119 -2.36 -15.32 -8.53
N SER A 120 -1.78 -14.12 -8.43
CA SER A 120 -0.33 -13.93 -8.53
C SER A 120 0.37 -13.76 -7.17
N CYS A 121 -0.39 -13.69 -6.07
CA CYS A 121 0.15 -13.52 -4.72
C CYS A 121 1.16 -14.62 -4.36
N GLY A 122 0.82 -15.89 -4.63
CA GLY A 122 1.70 -17.03 -4.37
C GLY A 122 3.00 -16.97 -5.19
N LEU A 123 2.92 -16.57 -6.47
CA LEU A 123 4.10 -16.36 -7.31
C LEU A 123 4.99 -15.23 -6.76
N ALA A 124 4.42 -14.10 -6.41
CA ALA A 124 5.17 -12.97 -5.87
C ALA A 124 5.92 -13.35 -4.58
N ARG A 125 5.28 -14.11 -3.69
CA ARG A 125 5.90 -14.66 -2.47
C ARG A 125 7.07 -15.60 -2.80
N ASP A 126 6.90 -16.54 -3.74
CA ASP A 126 7.94 -17.50 -4.12
C ASP A 126 9.14 -16.81 -4.77
N VAL A 127 8.88 -15.90 -5.72
CA VAL A 127 9.93 -15.10 -6.37
C VAL A 127 10.69 -14.25 -5.36
N THR A 128 10.00 -13.63 -4.41
CA THR A 128 10.65 -12.85 -3.34
C THR A 128 11.61 -13.71 -2.54
N ALA A 129 11.22 -14.92 -2.13
CA ALA A 129 12.10 -15.81 -1.37
C ALA A 129 13.36 -16.20 -2.15
N ARG A 130 13.22 -16.50 -3.45
CA ARG A 130 14.36 -16.81 -4.34
C ARG A 130 15.29 -15.62 -4.52
N TRP A 131 14.70 -14.45 -4.79
CA TRP A 131 15.43 -13.21 -4.99
C TRP A 131 16.24 -12.81 -3.75
N LEU A 132 15.67 -12.97 -2.55
CA LEU A 132 16.37 -12.73 -1.28
C LEU A 132 17.57 -13.66 -1.13
N PHE A 133 17.43 -14.95 -1.46
CA PHE A 133 18.51 -15.92 -1.42
C PHE A 133 19.65 -15.57 -2.41
N GLU A 134 19.30 -15.13 -3.61
CA GLU A 134 20.27 -14.73 -4.63
C GLU A 134 21.11 -13.52 -4.21
N HIS A 135 20.55 -12.64 -3.37
CA HIS A 135 21.19 -11.42 -2.87
C HIS A 135 21.94 -11.61 -1.52
N LEU A 136 22.09 -12.85 -1.08
CA LEU A 136 22.97 -13.17 0.05
C LEU A 136 24.42 -13.27 -0.38
N GLY A 137 25.33 -13.00 0.57
CA GLY A 137 26.75 -13.37 0.44
C GLY A 137 26.93 -14.90 0.41
N ASP A 138 28.00 -15.37 -0.24
CA ASP A 138 28.27 -16.83 -0.38
C ASP A 138 28.37 -17.55 0.98
N GLY A 139 28.93 -16.89 1.99
CA GLY A 139 29.02 -17.44 3.36
C GLY A 139 27.63 -17.65 3.97
N ASP A 140 26.74 -16.69 3.81
CA ASP A 140 25.39 -16.72 4.37
C ASP A 140 24.50 -17.78 3.72
N LYS A 141 24.74 -18.10 2.42
CA LYS A 141 24.04 -19.16 1.69
C LYS A 141 24.29 -20.56 2.25
N ALA A 142 25.47 -20.79 2.83
CA ALA A 142 25.83 -22.10 3.40
C ALA A 142 24.97 -22.48 4.60
N ASP A 143 24.46 -21.51 5.35
CA ASP A 143 23.61 -21.73 6.54
C ASP A 143 22.15 -22.08 6.19
N GLN A 144 21.79 -22.17 4.90
CA GLN A 144 20.44 -22.48 4.42
C GLN A 144 19.36 -21.60 5.07
N PRO A 145 19.50 -20.25 5.02
CA PRO A 145 18.53 -19.36 5.63
C PRO A 145 17.17 -19.49 4.97
N PHE A 146 16.11 -19.14 5.68
CA PHE A 146 14.75 -19.16 5.16
C PHE A 146 14.05 -17.83 5.39
N TRP A 147 13.09 -17.54 4.55
CA TRP A 147 12.21 -16.37 4.68
C TRP A 147 10.74 -16.79 4.55
N LEU A 148 9.88 -16.02 5.18
CA LEU A 148 8.44 -16.02 4.98
C LEU A 148 8.02 -14.64 4.43
N PRO A 149 8.26 -14.37 3.13
CA PRO A 149 8.03 -13.06 2.56
C PRO A 149 6.59 -12.60 2.69
N VAL A 150 6.40 -11.27 2.77
CA VAL A 150 5.10 -10.64 2.76
C VAL A 150 4.68 -10.41 1.31
N ALA A 151 3.66 -11.13 0.87
CA ALA A 151 2.97 -10.91 -0.39
C ALA A 151 1.48 -10.76 -0.11
N ALA A 152 0.86 -9.74 -0.71
CA ALA A 152 -0.55 -9.41 -0.50
C ALA A 152 -1.26 -9.20 -1.84
N GLU A 153 -2.59 -9.20 -1.82
CA GLU A 153 -3.38 -9.15 -3.04
C GLU A 153 -4.69 -8.41 -2.89
N THR A 154 -5.23 -7.97 -4.04
CA THR A 154 -6.64 -7.63 -4.24
C THR A 154 -7.11 -8.12 -5.61
N TYR A 155 -8.42 -8.37 -5.76
CA TYR A 155 -9.02 -8.98 -6.94
C TYR A 155 -9.15 -7.99 -8.11
N ASP A 156 -8.49 -8.25 -9.25
CA ASP A 156 -8.55 -7.42 -10.46
C ASP A 156 -9.41 -7.98 -11.59
N GLY A 157 -10.06 -9.13 -11.38
CA GLY A 157 -10.78 -9.88 -12.41
C GLY A 157 -12.00 -9.16 -13.04
N SER A 158 -12.37 -7.97 -12.59
CA SER A 158 -13.37 -7.14 -13.28
C SER A 158 -12.82 -6.52 -14.57
N LEU A 159 -11.54 -6.15 -14.58
CA LEU A 159 -10.85 -5.51 -15.71
C LEU A 159 -9.84 -6.42 -16.38
N ASN A 160 -9.31 -7.41 -15.67
CA ASN A 160 -8.20 -8.26 -16.04
C ASN A 160 -8.63 -9.71 -16.33
N ASP A 161 -7.94 -10.39 -17.24
CA ASP A 161 -7.91 -11.85 -17.34
C ASP A 161 -7.10 -12.41 -16.17
N ILE A 162 -7.71 -12.49 -14.99
CA ILE A 162 -7.03 -12.94 -13.76
C ILE A 162 -6.60 -14.43 -13.84
N ASN A 163 -7.37 -15.26 -14.56
CA ASN A 163 -7.11 -16.69 -14.73
C ASN A 163 -6.02 -16.98 -15.76
N GLY A 164 -5.60 -16.00 -16.53
CA GLY A 164 -4.50 -16.11 -17.49
C GLY A 164 -3.11 -16.09 -16.85
N HIS A 165 -3.01 -15.81 -15.54
CA HIS A 165 -1.74 -15.78 -14.79
C HIS A 165 -0.66 -14.95 -15.50
N HIS A 166 -1.00 -13.72 -15.87
CA HIS A 166 -0.15 -12.86 -16.71
C HIS A 166 1.06 -12.28 -16.01
N VAL A 167 1.05 -12.19 -14.68
CA VAL A 167 2.24 -11.80 -13.89
C VAL A 167 3.23 -12.96 -13.89
N LYS A 168 4.49 -12.67 -14.23
CA LYS A 168 5.60 -13.63 -14.28
C LYS A 168 6.69 -13.26 -13.27
N ALA A 169 7.66 -14.15 -13.06
CA ALA A 169 8.78 -13.91 -12.14
C ALA A 169 9.55 -12.63 -12.50
N GLU A 170 9.80 -12.40 -13.79
CA GLU A 170 10.47 -11.21 -14.28
C GLU A 170 9.71 -9.90 -13.98
N ASP A 171 8.38 -9.94 -13.88
CA ASP A 171 7.60 -8.76 -13.53
C ASP A 171 7.74 -8.40 -12.04
N VAL A 172 7.85 -9.40 -11.18
CA VAL A 172 8.13 -9.19 -9.75
C VAL A 172 9.52 -8.59 -9.56
N ILE A 173 10.53 -9.15 -10.25
CA ILE A 173 11.91 -8.65 -10.23
C ILE A 173 11.98 -7.23 -10.78
N ALA A 174 11.28 -6.95 -11.89
CA ALA A 174 11.22 -5.59 -12.45
C ALA A 174 10.61 -4.56 -11.48
N ALA A 175 9.63 -4.96 -10.66
CA ALA A 175 9.11 -4.10 -9.60
C ALA A 175 10.17 -3.83 -8.50
N PHE A 176 11.00 -4.83 -8.17
CA PHE A 176 12.13 -4.63 -7.25
C PHE A 176 13.16 -3.65 -7.82
N GLU A 177 13.50 -3.80 -9.09
CA GLU A 177 14.48 -2.96 -9.78
C GLU A 177 14.01 -1.50 -9.96
N ASP A 178 12.71 -1.28 -10.11
CA ASP A 178 12.10 0.07 -10.20
C ASP A 178 12.03 0.79 -8.84
N ALA A 179 12.24 0.09 -7.71
CA ALA A 179 12.06 0.68 -6.39
C ALA A 179 13.00 1.85 -6.12
N ARG A 180 12.40 2.96 -5.67
CA ARG A 180 13.08 4.23 -5.37
C ARG A 180 12.37 5.00 -4.27
N SER A 181 13.10 5.88 -3.60
CA SER A 181 12.57 6.91 -2.71
C SER A 181 12.10 8.13 -3.51
N GLY A 182 11.54 9.12 -2.82
CA GLY A 182 11.02 10.33 -3.46
C GLY A 182 9.54 10.23 -3.86
N PRO A 183 9.07 11.08 -4.77
CA PRO A 183 7.68 11.04 -5.21
C PRO A 183 7.41 9.77 -6.03
N ILE A 184 6.29 9.11 -5.77
CA ILE A 184 5.87 7.87 -6.43
C ILE A 184 4.57 8.05 -7.20
N GLU A 185 4.32 7.17 -8.17
CA GLU A 185 3.09 7.16 -8.94
C GLU A 185 1.90 6.63 -8.13
N GLU A 186 0.70 7.07 -8.54
CA GLU A 186 -0.57 6.66 -7.94
C GLU A 186 -1.59 6.30 -9.03
N GLY A 187 -2.71 5.72 -8.64
CA GLY A 187 -3.77 5.28 -9.55
C GLY A 187 -3.53 3.88 -10.12
N GLY A 188 -3.80 3.69 -11.39
CA GLY A 188 -3.71 2.41 -12.09
C GLY A 188 -2.28 2.00 -12.41
N VAL A 189 -1.42 1.84 -11.40
CA VAL A 189 0.00 1.46 -11.52
C VAL A 189 0.34 0.29 -10.61
N GLY A 190 1.30 -0.52 -11.02
CA GLY A 190 1.73 -1.71 -10.29
C GLY A 190 0.57 -2.67 -10.04
N GLY A 191 0.50 -3.23 -8.84
CA GLY A 191 -0.62 -4.07 -8.39
C GLY A 191 -1.97 -3.36 -8.44
N GLY A 192 -2.01 -2.02 -8.35
CA GLY A 192 -3.21 -1.21 -8.44
C GLY A 192 -3.82 -1.07 -9.83
N THR A 193 -3.19 -1.63 -10.88
CA THR A 193 -3.58 -1.42 -12.28
C THR A 193 -5.03 -1.81 -12.58
N GLY A 194 -5.48 -2.99 -12.19
CA GLY A 194 -6.83 -3.51 -12.49
C GLY A 194 -7.86 -3.24 -11.39
N MET A 195 -7.58 -2.38 -10.42
CA MET A 195 -8.41 -2.19 -9.23
C MET A 195 -9.55 -1.19 -9.42
N ARG A 196 -10.63 -1.42 -8.67
CA ARG A 196 -11.84 -0.55 -8.61
C ARG A 196 -12.09 -0.15 -7.16
N CYS A 197 -12.30 1.14 -6.91
CA CYS A 197 -12.61 1.62 -5.58
C CYS A 197 -13.85 2.51 -5.63
N PHE A 198 -14.85 2.21 -4.81
CA PHE A 198 -16.16 2.85 -4.87
C PHE A 198 -16.79 2.85 -6.28
N GLU A 199 -16.53 1.78 -7.05
CA GLU A 199 -16.99 1.59 -8.43
C GLU A 199 -16.40 2.61 -9.44
N PHE A 200 -15.45 3.41 -9.02
CA PHE A 200 -14.52 4.14 -9.88
C PHE A 200 -13.26 3.33 -10.14
N LYS A 201 -12.39 3.81 -11.03
CA LYS A 201 -11.06 3.25 -11.18
C LYS A 201 -10.28 3.51 -9.87
N GLY A 202 -9.97 2.45 -9.16
CA GLY A 202 -9.14 2.42 -7.96
C GLY A 202 -7.67 2.20 -8.28
N GLY A 203 -6.87 1.82 -7.28
CA GLY A 203 -5.47 1.49 -7.50
C GLY A 203 -4.54 1.82 -6.35
N SER A 204 -3.30 2.12 -6.68
CA SER A 204 -2.25 2.52 -5.73
C SER A 204 -2.46 3.96 -5.25
N GLY A 205 -2.29 4.19 -3.97
CA GLY A 205 -2.36 5.54 -3.41
C GLY A 205 -1.42 5.70 -2.21
N THR A 206 -0.98 6.92 -1.96
CA THR A 206 -0.04 7.19 -0.87
C THR A 206 -0.27 8.55 -0.24
N ALA A 207 0.11 8.69 1.02
CA ALA A 207 0.19 9.97 1.73
C ALA A 207 1.08 9.84 2.96
N SER A 208 1.45 10.97 3.56
CA SER A 208 2.21 11.00 4.81
C SER A 208 1.72 12.07 5.77
N ARG A 209 2.10 11.92 7.04
CA ARG A 209 1.90 12.94 8.10
C ARG A 209 3.15 13.05 8.95
N LEU A 210 3.55 14.28 9.20
CA LEU A 210 4.59 14.62 10.16
C LEU A 210 3.99 14.74 11.56
N VAL A 211 4.64 14.11 12.54
CA VAL A 211 4.22 14.06 13.94
C VAL A 211 5.35 14.61 14.81
N ASP A 212 5.12 15.78 15.39
CA ASP A 212 6.06 16.37 16.35
C ASP A 212 5.80 15.82 17.76
N TYR A 213 6.82 15.22 18.37
CA TYR A 213 6.76 14.70 19.74
C TYR A 213 8.14 14.70 20.40
N ALA A 214 8.19 15.15 21.67
CA ALA A 214 9.39 15.17 22.51
C ALA A 214 10.61 15.86 21.87
N GLY A 215 10.38 16.90 21.06
CA GLY A 215 11.44 17.66 20.39
C GLY A 215 11.98 17.04 19.10
N GLU A 216 11.40 15.91 18.66
CA GLU A 216 11.68 15.26 17.39
C GLU A 216 10.46 15.31 16.46
N THR A 217 10.71 15.29 15.16
CA THR A 217 9.65 15.15 14.14
C THR A 217 9.76 13.75 13.52
N PHE A 218 8.67 13.01 13.59
CA PHE A 218 8.53 11.68 13.00
C PHE A 218 7.58 11.71 11.82
N THR A 219 7.67 10.69 10.97
CA THR A 219 6.81 10.51 9.82
C THR A 219 5.93 9.27 10.00
N ALA A 220 4.63 9.40 9.70
CA ALA A 220 3.72 8.30 9.45
C ALA A 220 3.33 8.32 7.97
N GLY A 221 3.81 7.36 7.19
CA GLY A 221 3.55 7.22 5.76
C GLY A 221 2.59 6.05 5.50
N ALA A 222 1.63 6.23 4.59
CA ALA A 222 0.69 5.21 4.18
C ALA A 222 0.81 4.92 2.69
N PHE A 223 0.72 3.63 2.33
CA PHE A 223 0.50 3.14 0.98
C PHE A 223 -0.72 2.22 0.99
N VAL A 224 -1.58 2.35 -0.02
CA VAL A 224 -2.75 1.50 -0.18
C VAL A 224 -2.85 0.96 -1.61
N GLN A 225 -3.37 -0.27 -1.74
CA GLN A 225 -3.95 -0.78 -2.98
C GLN A 225 -5.45 -0.87 -2.76
N SER A 226 -6.19 0.11 -3.29
CA SER A 226 -7.63 0.30 -3.03
C SER A 226 -8.48 -0.39 -4.09
N ASN A 227 -9.30 -1.34 -3.65
CA ASN A 227 -10.20 -2.12 -4.50
C ASN A 227 -11.48 -2.49 -3.72
N PHE A 228 -12.20 -1.51 -3.17
CA PHE A 228 -13.34 -1.75 -2.26
C PHE A 228 -14.45 -0.71 -2.42
N GLY A 229 -15.60 -0.99 -1.81
CA GLY A 229 -16.68 -0.05 -1.58
C GLY A 229 -17.65 0.12 -2.74
N ARG A 230 -18.83 0.62 -2.42
CA ARG A 230 -19.89 0.98 -3.37
C ARG A 230 -19.97 2.49 -3.53
N ARG A 231 -20.35 2.95 -4.69
CA ARG A 231 -20.36 4.38 -5.05
C ARG A 231 -21.09 5.27 -4.04
N HIS A 232 -22.28 4.87 -3.61
CA HIS A 232 -23.08 5.65 -2.66
C HIS A 232 -22.43 5.83 -1.29
N GLN A 233 -21.45 4.97 -0.94
CA GLN A 233 -20.73 5.05 0.33
C GLN A 233 -19.64 6.14 0.31
N LEU A 234 -19.11 6.50 -0.88
CA LEU A 234 -17.94 7.37 -1.00
C LEU A 234 -18.13 8.71 -0.29
N LYS A 235 -17.23 8.98 0.63
CA LYS A 235 -17.06 10.28 1.27
C LYS A 235 -15.67 10.83 0.96
N ILE A 236 -15.58 12.12 0.71
CA ILE A 236 -14.33 12.86 0.50
C ILE A 236 -14.29 14.00 1.49
N ALA A 237 -13.32 13.99 2.42
CA ALA A 237 -13.24 14.96 3.51
C ALA A 237 -14.58 15.12 4.26
N GLY A 238 -15.26 14.01 4.53
CA GLY A 238 -16.55 13.94 5.22
C GLY A 238 -17.79 14.26 4.36
N ALA A 239 -17.64 14.81 3.16
CA ALA A 239 -18.75 15.09 2.26
C ALA A 239 -19.23 13.80 1.55
N PRO A 240 -20.55 13.48 1.51
CA PRO A 240 -21.10 12.26 0.91
C PRO A 240 -21.16 12.37 -0.64
N VAL A 241 -20.02 12.43 -1.28
CA VAL A 241 -19.86 12.68 -2.73
C VAL A 241 -20.50 11.56 -3.56
N GLY A 242 -20.40 10.30 -3.08
CA GLY A 242 -20.93 9.14 -3.81
C GLY A 242 -22.44 9.16 -4.03
N VAL A 243 -23.19 9.81 -3.13
CA VAL A 243 -24.65 9.98 -3.27
C VAL A 243 -24.99 10.96 -4.41
N ALA A 244 -24.12 11.96 -4.64
CA ALA A 244 -24.29 12.96 -5.71
C ALA A 244 -23.82 12.45 -7.09
N LEU A 245 -23.17 11.30 -7.16
CA LEU A 245 -22.61 10.69 -8.36
C LEU A 245 -23.20 9.29 -8.60
N PRO A 246 -24.52 9.15 -8.81
CA PRO A 246 -25.16 7.85 -8.98
C PRO A 246 -24.64 7.14 -10.24
N LEU A 247 -24.64 5.81 -10.21
CA LEU A 247 -24.46 4.99 -11.42
C LEU A 247 -25.80 4.84 -12.13
N GLU A 248 -25.74 4.78 -13.46
CA GLU A 248 -26.92 4.47 -14.30
C GLU A 248 -27.36 3.01 -14.18
N ALA A 249 -26.45 2.12 -13.74
CA ALA A 249 -26.73 0.71 -13.47
C ALA A 249 -25.95 0.24 -12.24
N ASP A 250 -26.56 -0.66 -11.45
CA ASP A 250 -25.87 -1.36 -10.35
C ASP A 250 -24.81 -2.28 -10.94
N ALA A 251 -23.54 -2.01 -10.64
CA ALA A 251 -22.40 -2.76 -11.18
C ALA A 251 -22.17 -4.12 -10.49
N GLY A 252 -23.16 -4.63 -9.73
CA GLY A 252 -23.08 -5.90 -9.00
C GLY A 252 -22.52 -5.77 -7.58
N GLY A 253 -22.35 -6.91 -6.89
CA GLY A 253 -21.99 -7.01 -5.47
C GLY A 253 -20.70 -6.30 -5.06
N GLU A 254 -20.53 -6.12 -3.76
CA GLU A 254 -19.31 -5.58 -3.14
C GLU A 254 -18.22 -6.65 -3.15
N ASN A 255 -17.54 -6.80 -4.28
CA ASN A 255 -16.37 -7.68 -4.42
C ASN A 255 -15.14 -6.79 -4.41
N GLY A 256 -14.46 -6.71 -3.28
CA GLY A 256 -13.29 -5.88 -3.22
C GLY A 256 -12.57 -5.97 -1.89
N SER A 257 -11.34 -5.50 -1.89
CA SER A 257 -10.40 -5.58 -0.76
C SER A 257 -9.55 -4.32 -0.71
N ILE A 258 -8.86 -4.11 0.40
CA ILE A 258 -7.78 -3.13 0.47
C ILE A 258 -6.57 -3.74 1.17
N ILE A 259 -5.41 -3.54 0.59
CA ILE A 259 -4.15 -3.73 1.29
C ILE A 259 -3.64 -2.36 1.71
N GLY A 260 -3.43 -2.20 3.03
CA GLY A 260 -2.86 -0.99 3.61
C GLY A 260 -1.52 -1.26 4.28
N VAL A 261 -0.50 -0.50 3.91
CA VAL A 261 0.83 -0.54 4.53
C VAL A 261 1.12 0.80 5.16
N VAL A 262 1.44 0.81 6.44
CA VAL A 262 1.83 2.03 7.17
C VAL A 262 3.29 1.90 7.61
N ALA A 263 4.11 2.85 7.23
CA ALA A 263 5.50 2.96 7.66
C ALA A 263 5.67 4.11 8.64
N THR A 264 6.62 4.01 9.55
CA THR A 264 7.05 5.12 10.40
C THR A 264 8.53 5.01 10.74
N ASP A 265 9.21 6.13 10.94
CA ASP A 265 10.54 6.22 11.53
C ASP A 265 10.49 6.39 13.06
N ALA A 266 9.31 6.49 13.64
CA ALA A 266 9.12 6.52 15.09
C ALA A 266 9.51 5.18 15.73
N PRO A 267 10.23 5.19 16.87
CA PRO A 267 10.70 3.98 17.53
C PRO A 267 9.54 3.27 18.26
N MET A 268 8.81 2.44 17.55
CA MET A 268 7.65 1.69 18.05
C MET A 268 7.96 0.21 18.23
N ALA A 269 7.48 -0.36 19.34
CA ALA A 269 7.47 -1.79 19.57
C ALA A 269 6.40 -2.49 18.70
N PRO A 270 6.52 -3.81 18.43
CA PRO A 270 5.57 -4.55 17.60
C PRO A 270 4.10 -4.42 18.05
N HIS A 271 3.83 -4.44 19.35
CA HIS A 271 2.46 -4.26 19.86
C HIS A 271 1.89 -2.85 19.60
N GLN A 272 2.76 -1.81 19.58
CA GLN A 272 2.37 -0.45 19.20
C GLN A 272 2.08 -0.38 17.70
N LEU A 273 2.92 -1.02 16.86
CA LEU A 273 2.71 -1.14 15.41
C LEU A 273 1.41 -1.91 15.09
N LYS A 274 1.08 -2.97 15.83
CA LYS A 274 -0.22 -3.64 15.71
C LYS A 274 -1.39 -2.68 15.98
N ARG A 275 -1.24 -1.77 16.94
CA ARG A 275 -2.24 -0.73 17.23
C ARG A 275 -2.31 0.32 16.11
N ILE A 276 -1.19 0.64 15.43
CA ILE A 276 -1.16 1.49 14.23
C ILE A 276 -1.90 0.79 13.07
N ALA A 277 -1.58 -0.47 12.76
CA ALA A 277 -2.27 -1.24 11.73
C ALA A 277 -3.79 -1.27 11.94
N ARG A 278 -4.24 -1.44 13.19
CA ARG A 278 -5.66 -1.38 13.55
C ARG A 278 -6.30 0.00 13.28
N ARG A 279 -5.54 1.10 13.39
CA ARG A 279 -6.04 2.46 13.11
C ARG A 279 -6.10 2.77 11.62
N ALA A 280 -5.27 2.12 10.80
CA ALA A 280 -5.36 2.24 9.34
C ALA A 280 -6.77 1.89 8.81
N ALA A 281 -7.44 0.91 9.42
CA ALA A 281 -8.82 0.54 9.11
C ALA A 281 -9.84 1.69 9.27
N TYR A 282 -9.60 2.65 10.16
CA TYR A 282 -10.46 3.84 10.29
C TYR A 282 -10.37 4.78 9.09
N GLY A 283 -9.27 4.75 8.33
CA GLY A 283 -9.14 5.49 7.07
C GLY A 283 -10.17 5.02 6.03
N ILE A 284 -10.47 3.71 5.98
CA ILE A 284 -11.56 3.17 5.15
C ILE A 284 -12.90 3.82 5.54
N SER A 285 -13.20 3.83 6.84
CA SER A 285 -14.46 4.37 7.35
C SER A 285 -14.57 5.88 7.12
N ALA A 286 -13.46 6.62 7.19
CA ALA A 286 -13.41 8.05 6.85
C ALA A 286 -13.82 8.30 5.39
N CYS A 287 -13.41 7.42 4.47
CA CYS A 287 -13.84 7.44 3.07
C CYS A 287 -15.25 6.86 2.83
N GLY A 288 -15.92 6.35 3.88
CA GLY A 288 -17.28 5.79 3.82
C GLY A 288 -17.34 4.28 3.58
N GLY A 289 -16.21 3.58 3.45
CA GLY A 289 -16.17 2.13 3.32
C GLY A 289 -16.65 1.43 4.59
N THR A 290 -17.33 0.30 4.43
CA THR A 290 -17.98 -0.47 5.51
C THR A 290 -17.39 -1.86 5.72
N ALA A 291 -16.31 -2.21 4.99
CA ALA A 291 -15.71 -3.54 5.01
C ALA A 291 -16.77 -4.64 4.79
N GLY A 292 -17.29 -4.72 3.56
CA GLY A 292 -18.37 -5.65 3.21
C GLY A 292 -18.02 -7.12 3.45
N ASN A 293 -19.02 -7.98 3.44
CA ASN A 293 -18.86 -9.40 3.78
C ASN A 293 -17.82 -10.14 2.91
N GLU A 294 -17.63 -9.73 1.67
CA GLU A 294 -16.68 -10.33 0.73
C GLU A 294 -15.34 -9.57 0.65
N SER A 295 -15.12 -8.59 1.53
CA SER A 295 -13.91 -7.78 1.55
C SER A 295 -12.75 -8.49 2.25
N GLY A 296 -11.54 -8.31 1.72
CA GLY A 296 -10.28 -8.72 2.35
C GLY A 296 -9.45 -7.48 2.73
N ASP A 297 -9.71 -6.93 3.91
CA ASP A 297 -9.11 -5.67 4.34
C ASP A 297 -7.98 -5.94 5.32
N LEU A 298 -6.74 -5.89 4.83
CA LEU A 298 -5.55 -6.33 5.54
C LEU A 298 -4.55 -5.19 5.68
N PHE A 299 -4.03 -5.01 6.90
CA PHE A 299 -3.14 -3.91 7.24
C PHE A 299 -1.86 -4.39 7.90
N LEU A 300 -0.73 -3.89 7.41
CA LEU A 300 0.58 -4.06 8.02
C LEU A 300 1.15 -2.69 8.39
N ALA A 301 1.62 -2.55 9.62
CA ALA A 301 2.39 -1.37 10.02
C ALA A 301 3.81 -1.78 10.42
N PHE A 302 4.82 -0.98 10.04
CA PHE A 302 6.20 -1.26 10.38
C PHE A 302 6.96 0.02 10.77
N SER A 303 8.07 -0.17 11.49
CA SER A 303 8.98 0.90 11.84
C SER A 303 10.36 0.68 11.25
N THR A 304 10.94 1.76 10.70
CA THR A 304 12.34 1.78 10.25
C THR A 304 13.32 2.13 11.37
N ALA A 305 12.85 2.42 12.58
CA ALA A 305 13.70 2.63 13.75
C ALA A 305 14.33 1.33 14.26
N ASN A 306 15.35 1.46 15.12
CA ASN A 306 16.02 0.35 15.82
C ASN A 306 16.58 -0.78 14.93
N PRO A 307 17.30 -0.50 13.82
CA PRO A 307 17.79 -1.55 12.92
C PRO A 307 18.64 -2.59 13.64
N GLU A 308 19.58 -2.16 14.53
CA GLU A 308 20.46 -3.09 15.24
C GLU A 308 19.67 -4.02 16.18
N ALA A 309 18.60 -3.53 16.81
CA ALA A 309 17.81 -4.32 17.73
C ALA A 309 16.95 -5.36 17.02
N VAL A 310 16.36 -5.00 15.86
CA VAL A 310 15.51 -5.93 15.09
C VAL A 310 16.32 -7.02 14.39
N GLU A 311 17.54 -6.73 14.00
CA GLU A 311 18.45 -7.64 13.30
C GLU A 311 19.36 -8.47 14.24
N ALA A 312 19.34 -8.20 15.54
CA ALA A 312 20.15 -8.93 16.49
C ALA A 312 19.74 -10.41 16.59
N HIS A 313 20.73 -11.31 16.46
CA HIS A 313 20.53 -12.76 16.53
C HIS A 313 20.86 -13.37 17.90
N GLY A 314 21.35 -12.56 18.86
CA GLY A 314 21.70 -13.07 20.19
C GLY A 314 22.03 -11.95 21.17
N GLY A 315 22.24 -12.34 22.44
CA GLY A 315 22.58 -11.41 23.49
C GLY A 315 21.41 -10.58 24.01
N ILE A 316 21.76 -9.50 24.74
CA ILE A 316 20.80 -8.50 25.23
C ILE A 316 20.89 -7.29 24.32
N VAL A 317 19.74 -6.86 23.80
CA VAL A 317 19.67 -5.70 22.91
C VAL A 317 19.01 -4.52 23.61
N THR A 318 19.41 -3.30 23.22
CA THR A 318 18.78 -2.05 23.65
C THR A 318 18.02 -1.44 22.49
N ALA A 319 16.82 -0.98 22.74
CA ALA A 319 16.01 -0.28 21.77
C ALA A 319 15.44 1.02 22.35
N ARG A 320 15.29 2.04 21.52
CA ARG A 320 14.46 3.21 21.84
C ARG A 320 13.00 2.84 21.64
N LEU A 321 12.12 3.29 22.51
CA LEU A 321 10.68 3.07 22.36
C LEU A 321 9.92 4.35 22.69
N LEU A 322 8.85 4.62 21.94
CA LEU A 322 7.91 5.67 22.28
C LEU A 322 7.13 5.35 23.54
N GLY A 323 6.94 6.35 24.39
CA GLY A 323 6.00 6.28 25.51
C GLY A 323 4.55 6.20 25.02
N GLU A 324 3.68 5.57 25.82
CA GLU A 324 2.26 5.35 25.47
C GLU A 324 1.48 6.64 25.21
N GLU A 325 1.83 7.75 25.85
CA GLU A 325 1.18 9.07 25.68
C GLU A 325 1.31 9.63 24.25
N ALA A 326 2.37 9.22 23.50
CA ALA A 326 2.57 9.64 22.12
C ALA A 326 1.55 9.03 21.16
N MET A 327 1.03 7.85 21.47
CA MET A 327 0.34 6.99 20.52
C MET A 327 -0.89 7.63 19.86
N SER A 328 -1.66 8.46 20.57
CA SER A 328 -2.85 9.12 19.99
C SER A 328 -2.50 10.00 18.80
N ARG A 329 -1.36 10.71 18.83
CA ARG A 329 -0.90 11.54 17.71
C ARG A 329 -0.60 10.71 16.46
N PHE A 330 0.02 9.55 16.65
CA PHE A 330 0.30 8.61 15.56
C PHE A 330 -0.95 7.90 15.04
N TYR A 331 -1.96 7.67 15.89
CA TYR A 331 -3.26 7.15 15.44
C TYR A 331 -3.95 8.13 14.50
N GLU A 332 -4.05 9.40 14.89
CA GLU A 332 -4.63 10.46 14.05
C GLU A 332 -3.85 10.60 12.74
N ALA A 333 -2.52 10.68 12.81
CA ALA A 333 -1.65 10.76 11.64
C ALA A 333 -1.87 9.58 10.68
N THR A 334 -1.98 8.36 11.21
CA THR A 334 -2.24 7.14 10.43
C THR A 334 -3.60 7.21 9.73
N ILE A 335 -4.66 7.55 10.46
CA ILE A 335 -6.02 7.64 9.91
C ILE A 335 -6.05 8.64 8.75
N HIS A 336 -5.51 9.85 8.97
CA HIS A 336 -5.51 10.91 7.96
C HIS A 336 -4.61 10.60 6.76
N ALA A 337 -3.50 9.87 6.96
CA ALA A 337 -2.64 9.44 5.86
C ALA A 337 -3.33 8.36 5.00
N VAL A 338 -3.99 7.38 5.64
CA VAL A 338 -4.73 6.33 4.93
C VAL A 338 -5.95 6.89 4.20
N GLU A 339 -6.73 7.78 4.81
CA GLU A 339 -7.84 8.48 4.16
C GLU A 339 -7.36 9.17 2.88
N GLU A 340 -6.33 10.01 2.99
CA GLU A 340 -5.79 10.72 1.83
C GLU A 340 -5.22 9.78 0.77
N ALA A 341 -4.52 8.71 1.16
CA ALA A 341 -3.99 7.71 0.24
C ALA A 341 -5.10 7.03 -0.57
N ILE A 342 -6.22 6.65 0.07
CA ILE A 342 -7.38 6.08 -0.60
C ILE A 342 -7.96 7.07 -1.61
N ILE A 343 -8.16 8.32 -1.23
CA ILE A 343 -8.73 9.34 -2.12
C ILE A 343 -7.75 9.68 -3.26
N ASN A 344 -6.43 9.75 -2.98
CA ASN A 344 -5.43 9.93 -4.03
C ASN A 344 -5.45 8.80 -5.06
N SER A 345 -5.71 7.55 -4.63
CA SER A 345 -5.84 6.41 -5.56
C SER A 345 -7.00 6.55 -6.54
N LEU A 346 -8.01 7.36 -6.22
CA LEU A 346 -9.12 7.69 -7.11
C LEU A 346 -8.75 8.85 -8.04
N PHE A 347 -8.26 9.95 -7.48
CA PHE A 347 -7.95 11.18 -8.25
C PHE A 347 -6.84 10.97 -9.29
N ALA A 348 -5.86 10.10 -9.02
CA ALA A 348 -4.74 9.85 -9.92
C ALA A 348 -5.08 8.85 -11.05
N ASN A 349 -6.35 8.71 -11.40
CA ASN A 349 -6.81 7.77 -12.42
C ASN A 349 -7.46 8.45 -13.62
N GLU A 350 -7.45 7.69 -14.70
CA GLU A 350 -8.28 7.90 -15.89
C GLU A 350 -9.21 6.70 -16.05
N THR A 351 -10.27 6.86 -16.83
CA THR A 351 -11.17 5.77 -17.20
C THR A 351 -10.38 4.62 -17.83
N MET A 352 -10.61 3.39 -17.36
CA MET A 352 -9.95 2.20 -17.88
C MET A 352 -10.98 1.18 -18.37
N THR A 353 -10.82 0.73 -19.62
CA THR A 353 -11.57 -0.39 -20.18
C THR A 353 -10.74 -1.68 -20.08
N GLY A 354 -11.35 -2.74 -19.59
CA GLY A 354 -10.78 -4.08 -19.46
C GLY A 354 -11.51 -5.12 -20.28
N ARG A 355 -11.55 -6.36 -19.76
CA ARG A 355 -12.18 -7.51 -20.43
C ARG A 355 -13.67 -7.25 -20.74
N ASP A 356 -14.14 -7.83 -21.85
CA ASP A 356 -15.54 -7.77 -22.28
C ASP A 356 -16.09 -6.34 -22.47
N GLY A 357 -15.20 -5.35 -22.65
CA GLY A 357 -15.56 -3.93 -22.73
C GLY A 357 -15.99 -3.32 -21.41
N PHE A 358 -15.82 -4.02 -20.27
CA PHE A 358 -16.13 -3.47 -18.96
C PHE A 358 -15.25 -2.23 -18.68
N THR A 359 -15.89 -1.14 -18.26
CA THR A 359 -15.21 0.16 -18.06
C THR A 359 -15.36 0.63 -16.61
N ALA A 360 -14.24 0.94 -15.96
CA ALA A 360 -14.19 1.62 -14.68
C ALA A 360 -13.93 3.12 -14.93
N PRO A 361 -14.84 4.03 -14.57
CA PRO A 361 -14.67 5.47 -14.77
C PRO A 361 -13.56 6.00 -13.83
N GLY A 362 -12.76 6.96 -14.34
CA GLY A 362 -11.75 7.69 -13.58
C GLY A 362 -12.31 8.88 -12.83
#